data_4c8af5f4a34c24b18fdb079244f4ed66
#
_entry.id   4c8af5f4a34c24b18fdb079244f4ed66
#
_cell.length_a   1.000
_cell.length_b   1.000
_cell.length_c   1.000
_cell.angle_alpha   90.00
_cell.angle_beta   90.00
_cell.angle_gamma   90.00
#
_symmetry.space_group_name_H-M   'P 1'
#
loop_
_entity.id
_entity.type
_entity.pdbx_description
1 polymer ?
#
loop_
_entity_poly.entity_id
_entity_poly.type
_entity_poly.pdbx_seq_one_letter_code
_entity_poly.pdbx_strand_id
1 'polypeptide(L)'
;MKIKTVNLFENYLSIKNGLEKNLQKLFLKQSFILGEEVNNLEKNLTRYLNVKYALGVSSGTDALIVALMACGIKKNDEVIIPDMTWISTASSIMLLGAKPVLADVNINDGTINIESLKNKINKKTKAIISVGLYGNLPDLESLKKISNKRKLFLINDGAQSFGSFYKKKYCHNFTSISCTSFFPAKVLGSYGDAGACFTNKKKLYEKMKKIRSHGQLKKSYSVILGLNARIDTIQACVINEKIKIIKKEIRRRSQILNIYFKELSNIKEILFLKENSYCKSNGSSAVILVKNKNKFQKYLKQCGVET
;
A
#
# COMPACT_ATOMS: atom_id res chain seq x y z
N MET A 1 -15.77 28.61 -1.80
CA MET A 1 -15.15 27.63 -0.88
C MET A 1 -14.33 26.68 -1.74
N LYS A 2 -13.06 26.36 -1.39
CA LYS A 2 -12.24 25.43 -2.16
C LYS A 2 -12.20 24.08 -1.45
N ILE A 3 -12.64 23.01 -2.11
CA ILE A 3 -12.62 21.65 -1.58
C ILE A 3 -11.35 20.96 -2.08
N LYS A 4 -10.42 20.71 -1.16
CA LYS A 4 -9.15 20.03 -1.46
C LYS A 4 -9.33 18.51 -1.40
N THR A 5 -8.60 17.79 -2.25
CA THR A 5 -8.55 16.30 -2.20
C THR A 5 -7.91 15.81 -0.91
N VAL A 6 -6.98 16.56 -0.33
CA VAL A 6 -6.28 16.21 0.93
C VAL A 6 -6.11 17.46 1.79
N ASN A 7 -6.50 17.38 3.07
CA ASN A 7 -6.24 18.41 4.06
C ASN A 7 -5.29 17.87 5.14
N LEU A 8 -3.98 18.06 4.93
CA LEU A 8 -2.95 17.60 5.84
C LEU A 8 -2.86 18.45 7.12
N PHE A 9 -3.32 19.71 7.08
CA PHE A 9 -3.24 20.63 8.21
C PHE A 9 -4.17 20.19 9.36
N GLU A 10 -5.41 19.85 9.06
CA GLU A 10 -6.35 19.32 10.06
C GLU A 10 -5.86 18.01 10.68
N ASN A 11 -5.26 17.17 9.83
CA ASN A 11 -4.66 15.92 10.30
C ASN A 11 -3.47 16.20 11.24
N TYR A 12 -2.62 17.21 10.93
CA TYR A 12 -1.54 17.63 11.82
C TYR A 12 -2.08 18.14 13.17
N LEU A 13 -3.08 19.00 13.17
CA LEU A 13 -3.67 19.53 14.41
C LEU A 13 -4.15 18.41 15.35
N SER A 14 -4.70 17.34 14.79
CA SER A 14 -5.21 16.21 15.59
C SER A 14 -4.12 15.39 16.31
N ILE A 15 -2.86 15.49 15.89
CA ILE A 15 -1.71 14.75 16.46
C ILE A 15 -0.60 15.66 17.00
N LYS A 16 -0.76 17.00 16.87
CA LYS A 16 0.25 18.02 17.13
C LYS A 16 1.04 17.79 18.41
N ASN A 17 0.36 17.74 19.54
CA ASN A 17 1.01 17.67 20.86
C ASN A 17 1.90 16.42 21.03
N GLY A 18 1.40 15.26 20.57
CA GLY A 18 2.16 14.01 20.62
C GLY A 18 3.35 14.02 19.66
N LEU A 19 3.13 14.54 18.45
CA LEU A 19 4.16 14.60 17.42
C LEU A 19 5.30 15.55 17.85
N GLU A 20 5.00 16.77 18.26
CA GLU A 20 6.02 17.76 18.65
C GLU A 20 6.87 17.27 19.82
N LYS A 21 6.22 16.66 20.84
CA LYS A 21 6.95 16.01 21.96
C LYS A 21 7.89 14.91 21.50
N ASN A 22 7.47 14.06 20.56
CA ASN A 22 8.30 12.97 20.06
C ASN A 22 9.44 13.47 19.16
N LEU A 23 9.19 14.48 18.34
CA LEU A 23 10.22 15.13 17.53
C LEU A 23 11.29 15.80 18.41
N GLN A 24 10.88 16.53 19.46
CA GLN A 24 11.82 17.14 20.40
C GLN A 24 12.74 16.07 21.04
N LYS A 25 12.16 14.95 21.50
CA LYS A 25 12.94 13.83 22.05
C LYS A 25 13.90 13.24 21.01
N LEU A 26 13.45 13.10 19.75
CA LEU A 26 14.29 12.58 18.68
C LEU A 26 15.48 13.50 18.41
N PHE A 27 15.28 14.83 18.35
CA PHE A 27 16.37 15.78 18.15
C PHE A 27 17.38 15.76 19.28
N LEU A 28 16.93 15.63 20.53
CA LEU A 28 17.85 15.50 21.67
C LEU A 28 18.66 14.18 21.62
N LYS A 29 18.05 13.08 21.17
CA LYS A 29 18.74 11.77 21.05
C LYS A 29 19.59 11.63 19.79
N GLN A 30 19.38 12.46 18.77
CA GLN A 30 20.06 12.43 17.47
C GLN A 30 20.02 11.06 16.76
N SER A 31 18.96 10.27 16.98
CA SER A 31 18.82 8.91 16.45
C SER A 31 17.96 8.89 15.18
N PHE A 32 18.44 9.55 14.12
CA PHE A 32 17.66 9.83 12.91
C PHE A 32 17.44 8.62 11.99
N ILE A 33 18.29 7.59 12.08
CA ILE A 33 18.21 6.40 11.23
C ILE A 33 18.05 5.15 12.10
N LEU A 34 16.97 4.40 11.85
CA LEU A 34 16.61 3.16 12.55
C LEU A 34 16.57 3.33 14.09
N GLY A 35 16.11 4.50 14.55
CA GLY A 35 15.94 4.81 15.95
C GLY A 35 14.85 3.98 16.64
N GLU A 36 14.66 4.22 17.93
CA GLU A 36 13.64 3.54 18.76
C GLU A 36 12.23 3.70 18.19
N GLU A 37 11.94 4.86 17.61
CA GLU A 37 10.63 5.18 17.01
C GLU A 37 10.31 4.29 15.81
N VAL A 38 11.32 3.84 15.05
CA VAL A 38 11.15 2.87 13.97
C VAL A 38 10.77 1.50 14.52
N ASN A 39 11.45 1.05 15.59
CA ASN A 39 11.11 -0.21 16.26
C ASN A 39 9.68 -0.18 16.85
N ASN A 40 9.31 0.96 17.43
CA ASN A 40 7.97 1.17 17.97
C ASN A 40 6.91 1.18 16.87
N LEU A 41 7.21 1.81 15.72
CA LEU A 41 6.33 1.78 14.54
C LEU A 41 6.12 0.35 14.05
N GLU A 42 7.19 -0.42 13.85
CA GLU A 42 7.11 -1.80 13.38
C GLU A 42 6.26 -2.67 14.34
N LYS A 43 6.41 -2.49 15.67
CA LYS A 43 5.55 -3.14 16.68
C LYS A 43 4.10 -2.69 16.61
N ASN A 44 3.84 -1.40 16.46
CA ASN A 44 2.47 -0.86 16.36
C ASN A 44 1.77 -1.36 15.10
N LEU A 45 2.48 -1.42 13.97
CA LEU A 45 1.97 -1.96 12.70
C LEU A 45 1.64 -3.46 12.82
N THR A 46 2.51 -4.27 13.46
CA THR A 46 2.22 -5.69 13.67
C THR A 46 0.96 -5.91 14.53
N ARG A 47 0.80 -5.12 15.60
CA ARG A 47 -0.40 -5.18 16.47
C ARG A 47 -1.66 -4.77 15.71
N TYR A 48 -1.59 -3.64 14.98
CA TYR A 48 -2.74 -3.12 14.26
C TYR A 48 -3.24 -4.06 13.18
N LEU A 49 -2.34 -4.63 12.36
CA LEU A 49 -2.67 -5.49 11.23
C LEU A 49 -2.79 -6.98 11.60
N ASN A 50 -2.43 -7.34 12.85
CA ASN A 50 -2.35 -8.73 13.29
C ASN A 50 -1.46 -9.59 12.37
N VAL A 51 -0.25 -9.10 12.08
CA VAL A 51 0.80 -9.80 11.33
C VAL A 51 2.01 -10.07 12.23
N LYS A 52 2.82 -11.09 11.90
CA LYS A 52 3.97 -11.44 12.74
C LYS A 52 5.14 -10.45 12.61
N TYR A 53 5.35 -9.90 11.41
CA TYR A 53 6.50 -9.05 11.12
C TYR A 53 6.07 -7.85 10.28
N ALA A 54 6.59 -6.68 10.64
CA ALA A 54 6.54 -5.44 9.89
C ALA A 54 7.95 -4.89 9.73
N LEU A 55 8.24 -4.28 8.60
CA LEU A 55 9.53 -3.68 8.28
C LEU A 55 9.30 -2.32 7.65
N GLY A 56 9.68 -1.24 8.34
CA GLY A 56 9.61 0.13 7.80
C GLY A 56 10.66 0.35 6.70
N VAL A 57 10.23 0.94 5.60
CA VAL A 57 11.09 1.26 4.44
C VAL A 57 10.86 2.70 3.96
N SER A 58 11.75 3.18 3.09
CA SER A 58 11.80 4.57 2.61
C SER A 58 10.60 5.00 1.78
N SER A 59 9.94 4.08 1.07
CA SER A 59 8.76 4.40 0.25
C SER A 59 7.92 3.17 -0.05
N GLY A 60 6.71 3.36 -0.63
CA GLY A 60 5.92 2.25 -1.15
C GLY A 60 6.59 1.54 -2.33
N THR A 61 7.33 2.27 -3.15
CA THR A 61 8.11 1.70 -4.27
C THR A 61 9.23 0.81 -3.75
N ASP A 62 9.99 1.29 -2.76
CA ASP A 62 11.04 0.48 -2.12
C ASP A 62 10.46 -0.73 -1.38
N ALA A 63 9.25 -0.63 -0.83
CA ALA A 63 8.56 -1.79 -0.25
C ALA A 63 8.35 -2.89 -1.30
N LEU A 64 7.93 -2.53 -2.51
CA LEU A 64 7.76 -3.49 -3.62
C LEU A 64 9.10 -4.06 -4.08
N ILE A 65 10.13 -3.22 -4.25
CA ILE A 65 11.47 -3.67 -4.66
C ILE A 65 12.05 -4.64 -3.62
N VAL A 66 11.99 -4.28 -2.33
CA VAL A 66 12.47 -5.12 -1.22
C VAL A 66 11.70 -6.45 -1.18
N ALA A 67 10.38 -6.45 -1.39
CA ALA A 67 9.56 -7.66 -1.45
C ALA A 67 9.93 -8.56 -2.63
N LEU A 68 10.08 -8.00 -3.82
CA LEU A 68 10.48 -8.74 -5.03
C LEU A 68 11.86 -9.35 -4.89
N MET A 69 12.85 -8.58 -4.40
CA MET A 69 14.20 -9.08 -4.11
C MET A 69 14.18 -10.19 -3.05
N ALA A 70 13.36 -10.05 -2.00
CA ALA A 70 13.22 -11.08 -0.96
C ALA A 70 12.60 -12.38 -1.52
N CYS A 71 11.67 -12.26 -2.47
CA CYS A 71 11.11 -13.40 -3.21
C CYS A 71 12.09 -14.00 -4.21
N GLY A 72 13.25 -13.36 -4.46
CA GLY A 72 14.27 -13.85 -5.39
C GLY A 72 13.94 -13.58 -6.86
N ILE A 73 13.12 -12.58 -7.13
CA ILE A 73 12.83 -12.13 -8.50
C ILE A 73 14.11 -11.56 -9.13
N LYS A 74 14.41 -11.95 -10.33
CA LYS A 74 15.62 -11.60 -11.07
C LYS A 74 15.35 -11.36 -12.56
N LYS A 75 16.36 -10.95 -13.28
CA LYS A 75 16.31 -10.73 -14.74
C LYS A 75 15.63 -11.91 -15.47
N ASN A 76 14.75 -11.59 -16.39
CA ASN A 76 13.94 -12.50 -17.22
C ASN A 76 12.83 -13.27 -16.49
N ASP A 77 12.67 -13.16 -15.18
CA ASP A 77 11.47 -13.64 -14.51
C ASP A 77 10.24 -12.80 -14.91
N GLU A 78 9.06 -13.40 -14.90
CA GLU A 78 7.80 -12.71 -15.17
C GLU A 78 7.00 -12.56 -13.87
N VAL A 79 6.43 -11.36 -13.69
CA VAL A 79 5.54 -11.04 -12.57
C VAL A 79 4.23 -10.51 -13.12
N ILE A 80 3.12 -11.19 -12.80
CA ILE A 80 1.78 -10.78 -13.26
C ILE A 80 1.25 -9.68 -12.34
N ILE A 81 0.76 -8.60 -12.96
CA ILE A 81 0.16 -7.44 -12.28
C ILE A 81 -1.14 -7.05 -12.97
N PRO A 82 -2.10 -6.35 -12.31
CA PRO A 82 -3.23 -5.74 -13.00
C PRO A 82 -2.74 -4.65 -13.95
N ASP A 83 -3.40 -4.47 -15.09
CA ASP A 83 -3.08 -3.41 -16.06
C ASP A 83 -3.47 -2.01 -15.54
N MET A 84 -4.41 -1.95 -14.60
CA MET A 84 -4.81 -0.73 -13.90
C MET A 84 -4.18 -0.68 -12.50
N THR A 85 -3.07 0.03 -12.39
CA THR A 85 -2.34 0.23 -11.12
C THR A 85 -1.49 1.49 -11.19
N TRP A 86 -0.89 1.87 -10.05
CA TRP A 86 0.14 2.91 -10.04
C TRP A 86 1.42 2.39 -10.67
N ILE A 87 2.12 3.26 -11.41
CA ILE A 87 3.31 2.89 -12.20
C ILE A 87 4.39 2.16 -11.37
N SER A 88 4.50 2.45 -10.07
CA SER A 88 5.48 1.81 -9.18
C SER A 88 5.33 0.29 -9.12
N THR A 89 4.12 -0.25 -9.30
CA THR A 89 3.90 -1.71 -9.35
C THR A 89 4.65 -2.34 -10.53
N ALA A 90 4.67 -1.69 -11.69
CA ALA A 90 5.39 -2.15 -12.87
C ALA A 90 6.88 -1.80 -12.81
N SER A 91 7.23 -0.55 -12.48
CA SER A 91 8.62 -0.08 -12.48
C SER A 91 9.49 -0.82 -11.47
N SER A 92 8.96 -1.22 -10.30
CA SER A 92 9.71 -2.01 -9.33
C SER A 92 10.14 -3.38 -9.87
N ILE A 93 9.34 -3.99 -10.75
CA ILE A 93 9.68 -5.24 -11.45
C ILE A 93 10.77 -4.99 -12.50
N MET A 94 10.60 -3.93 -13.30
CA MET A 94 11.53 -3.59 -14.38
C MET A 94 12.91 -3.21 -13.86
N LEU A 95 13.00 -2.54 -12.71
CA LEU A 95 14.25 -2.20 -12.05
C LEU A 95 15.10 -3.43 -11.67
N LEU A 96 14.46 -4.59 -11.49
CA LEU A 96 15.15 -5.87 -11.24
C LEU A 96 15.48 -6.63 -12.55
N GLY A 97 15.23 -6.04 -13.72
CA GLY A 97 15.38 -6.69 -15.01
C GLY A 97 14.34 -7.79 -15.29
N ALA A 98 13.30 -7.88 -14.47
CA ALA A 98 12.16 -8.78 -14.66
C ALA A 98 11.10 -8.12 -15.55
N LYS A 99 10.16 -8.92 -16.07
CA LYS A 99 9.12 -8.46 -16.99
C LYS A 99 7.76 -8.39 -16.27
N PRO A 100 7.11 -7.22 -16.20
CA PRO A 100 5.71 -7.14 -15.82
C PRO A 100 4.83 -7.73 -16.92
N VAL A 101 3.89 -8.59 -16.54
CA VAL A 101 2.89 -9.19 -17.42
C VAL A 101 1.51 -8.67 -16.99
N LEU A 102 0.85 -7.94 -17.88
CA LEU A 102 -0.41 -7.29 -17.58
C LEU A 102 -1.57 -8.28 -17.67
N ALA A 103 -2.39 -8.36 -16.64
CA ALA A 103 -3.68 -9.02 -16.63
C ALA A 103 -4.79 -7.97 -16.54
N ASP A 104 -5.89 -8.18 -17.27
CA ASP A 104 -7.01 -7.27 -17.27
C ASP A 104 -7.61 -7.08 -15.88
N VAL A 105 -8.36 -6.01 -15.69
CA VAL A 105 -9.15 -5.78 -14.49
C VAL A 105 -10.65 -5.95 -14.76
N ASN A 106 -11.40 -6.21 -13.69
CA ASN A 106 -12.85 -6.22 -13.78
C ASN A 106 -13.38 -4.80 -13.87
N ILE A 107 -14.18 -4.51 -14.87
CA ILE A 107 -14.75 -3.18 -15.12
C ILE A 107 -15.58 -2.64 -13.94
N ASN A 108 -16.22 -3.53 -13.20
CA ASN A 108 -17.15 -3.14 -12.13
C ASN A 108 -16.44 -2.72 -10.83
N ASP A 109 -15.27 -3.27 -10.55
CA ASP A 109 -14.60 -3.11 -9.25
C ASP A 109 -13.12 -2.68 -9.35
N GLY A 110 -12.55 -2.64 -10.57
CA GLY A 110 -11.17 -2.24 -10.84
C GLY A 110 -10.11 -3.21 -10.32
N THR A 111 -10.49 -4.41 -9.87
CA THR A 111 -9.53 -5.40 -9.36
C THR A 111 -9.09 -6.37 -10.45
N ILE A 112 -7.93 -7.03 -10.24
CA ILE A 112 -7.38 -7.97 -11.22
C ILE A 112 -8.40 -9.08 -11.58
N ASN A 113 -8.58 -9.31 -12.87
CA ASN A 113 -9.44 -10.37 -13.39
C ASN A 113 -8.76 -11.73 -13.26
N ILE A 114 -9.41 -12.66 -12.55
CA ILE A 114 -8.84 -13.98 -12.24
C ILE A 114 -8.63 -14.84 -13.48
N GLU A 115 -9.53 -14.78 -14.47
CA GLU A 115 -9.42 -15.56 -15.69
C GLU A 115 -8.31 -15.03 -16.58
N SER A 116 -8.23 -13.71 -16.77
CA SER A 116 -7.12 -13.09 -17.49
C SER A 116 -5.78 -13.45 -16.84
N LEU A 117 -5.69 -13.38 -15.51
CA LEU A 117 -4.49 -13.78 -14.76
C LEU A 117 -4.11 -15.25 -15.03
N LYS A 118 -5.06 -16.19 -14.97
CA LYS A 118 -4.80 -17.62 -15.22
C LYS A 118 -4.19 -17.86 -16.61
N ASN A 119 -4.70 -17.18 -17.62
CA ASN A 119 -4.26 -17.29 -19.01
C ASN A 119 -2.84 -16.71 -19.24
N LYS A 120 -2.34 -15.85 -18.33
CA LYS A 120 -1.00 -15.27 -18.42
C LYS A 120 0.07 -16.10 -17.70
N ILE A 121 -0.31 -17.08 -16.87
CA ILE A 121 0.64 -17.90 -16.11
C ILE A 121 1.39 -18.85 -17.05
N ASN A 122 2.72 -18.81 -17.00
CA ASN A 122 3.61 -19.68 -17.76
C ASN A 122 4.84 -20.09 -16.94
N LYS A 123 5.81 -20.82 -17.56
CA LYS A 123 7.01 -21.35 -16.88
C LYS A 123 7.95 -20.25 -16.34
N LYS A 124 7.92 -19.02 -16.90
CA LYS A 124 8.73 -17.88 -16.45
C LYS A 124 8.06 -17.10 -15.33
N THR A 125 6.77 -17.30 -15.09
CA THR A 125 6.04 -16.62 -14.02
C THR A 125 6.58 -17.05 -12.65
N LYS A 126 6.96 -16.09 -11.80
CA LYS A 126 7.49 -16.31 -10.44
C LYS A 126 6.63 -15.70 -9.35
N ALA A 127 5.92 -14.62 -9.65
CA ALA A 127 5.08 -13.94 -8.69
C ALA A 127 3.82 -13.35 -9.34
N ILE A 128 2.85 -13.07 -8.49
CA ILE A 128 1.66 -12.27 -8.77
C ILE A 128 1.69 -11.11 -7.79
N ILE A 129 1.51 -9.88 -8.27
CA ILE A 129 1.21 -8.73 -7.42
C ILE A 129 -0.27 -8.43 -7.54
N SER A 130 -1.00 -8.61 -6.44
CA SER A 130 -2.37 -8.11 -6.29
C SER A 130 -2.33 -6.65 -5.85
N VAL A 131 -3.25 -5.83 -6.34
CA VAL A 131 -3.32 -4.41 -5.96
C VAL A 131 -4.66 -4.12 -5.32
N GLY A 132 -4.62 -3.52 -4.14
CA GLY A 132 -5.80 -3.02 -3.44
C GLY A 132 -6.11 -1.58 -3.85
N LEU A 133 -6.43 -1.37 -5.15
CA LEU A 133 -6.63 -0.04 -5.71
C LEU A 133 -7.86 0.64 -5.09
N TYR A 134 -7.72 1.92 -4.74
CA TYR A 134 -8.79 2.74 -4.12
C TYR A 134 -9.36 2.18 -2.81
N GLY A 135 -8.64 1.24 -2.16
CA GLY A 135 -9.11 0.56 -0.96
C GLY A 135 -9.94 -0.69 -1.23
N ASN A 136 -10.36 -0.94 -2.48
CA ASN A 136 -11.05 -2.17 -2.88
C ASN A 136 -10.06 -3.34 -3.00
N LEU A 137 -10.53 -4.55 -2.78
CA LEU A 137 -9.66 -5.72 -2.74
C LEU A 137 -10.09 -6.75 -3.79
N PRO A 138 -9.12 -7.40 -4.48
CA PRO A 138 -9.39 -8.53 -5.34
C PRO A 138 -9.77 -9.76 -4.51
N ASP A 139 -10.22 -10.83 -5.16
CA ASP A 139 -10.43 -12.13 -4.51
C ASP A 139 -9.09 -12.76 -4.06
N LEU A 140 -8.66 -12.37 -2.85
CA LEU A 140 -7.39 -12.81 -2.26
C LEU A 140 -7.34 -14.32 -2.00
N GLU A 141 -8.47 -14.98 -1.76
CA GLU A 141 -8.50 -16.43 -1.57
C GLU A 141 -8.26 -17.18 -2.89
N SER A 142 -8.91 -16.76 -3.96
CA SER A 142 -8.67 -17.32 -5.30
C SER A 142 -7.22 -17.09 -5.75
N LEU A 143 -6.69 -15.89 -5.56
CA LEU A 143 -5.28 -15.58 -5.85
C LEU A 143 -4.33 -16.46 -5.04
N LYS A 144 -4.61 -16.66 -3.75
CA LYS A 144 -3.82 -17.53 -2.87
C LYS A 144 -3.88 -18.99 -3.29
N LYS A 145 -5.06 -19.50 -3.69
CA LYS A 145 -5.22 -20.88 -4.21
C LYS A 145 -4.40 -21.07 -5.49
N ILE A 146 -4.48 -20.12 -6.44
CA ILE A 146 -3.71 -20.15 -7.70
C ILE A 146 -2.21 -20.12 -7.42
N SER A 147 -1.75 -19.17 -6.60
CA SER A 147 -0.34 -19.00 -6.29
C SER A 147 0.25 -20.25 -5.61
N ASN A 148 -0.48 -20.85 -4.67
CA ASN A 148 -0.05 -22.08 -4.02
C ASN A 148 0.04 -23.26 -5.00
N LYS A 149 -1.00 -23.48 -5.83
CA LYS A 149 -1.02 -24.55 -6.85
C LYS A 149 0.13 -24.42 -7.84
N ARG A 150 0.49 -23.21 -8.22
CA ARG A 150 1.54 -22.90 -9.20
C ARG A 150 2.90 -22.62 -8.56
N LYS A 151 3.03 -22.71 -7.22
CA LYS A 151 4.25 -22.40 -6.45
C LYS A 151 4.79 -20.98 -6.73
N LEU A 152 3.89 -20.02 -6.90
CA LEU A 152 4.21 -18.60 -7.15
C LEU A 152 4.20 -17.82 -5.83
N PHE A 153 4.98 -16.75 -5.75
CA PHE A 153 4.83 -15.76 -4.69
C PHE A 153 3.59 -14.90 -4.95
N LEU A 154 2.75 -14.71 -3.94
CA LEU A 154 1.70 -13.72 -3.96
C LEU A 154 2.14 -12.52 -3.13
N ILE A 155 2.31 -11.36 -3.77
CA ILE A 155 2.65 -10.09 -3.13
C ILE A 155 1.41 -9.20 -3.21
N ASN A 156 1.10 -8.48 -2.15
CA ASN A 156 0.04 -7.48 -2.16
C ASN A 156 0.64 -6.07 -2.18
N ASP A 157 0.29 -5.29 -3.20
CA ASP A 157 0.46 -3.85 -3.20
C ASP A 157 -0.74 -3.24 -2.49
N GLY A 158 -0.57 -3.01 -1.19
CA GLY A 158 -1.57 -2.43 -0.30
C GLY A 158 -1.41 -0.92 -0.11
N ALA A 159 -0.71 -0.21 -1.03
CA ALA A 159 -0.45 1.21 -0.91
C ALA A 159 -1.71 2.09 -0.83
N GLN A 160 -2.86 1.58 -1.26
CA GLN A 160 -4.15 2.26 -1.15
C GLN A 160 -5.16 1.50 -0.28
N SER A 161 -4.81 0.31 0.22
CA SER A 161 -5.72 -0.55 1.01
C SER A 161 -5.25 -0.81 2.44
N PHE A 162 -4.36 0.04 2.99
CA PHE A 162 -3.95 -0.08 4.39
C PHE A 162 -5.18 0.01 5.31
N GLY A 163 -5.40 -1.02 6.12
CA GLY A 163 -6.57 -1.09 7.00
C GLY A 163 -7.85 -1.62 6.36
N SER A 164 -7.87 -1.94 5.07
CA SER A 164 -9.00 -2.65 4.43
C SER A 164 -9.08 -4.10 4.90
N PHE A 165 -10.31 -4.62 5.00
CA PHE A 165 -10.58 -6.00 5.38
C PHE A 165 -11.00 -6.82 4.16
N TYR A 166 -10.45 -8.02 4.05
CA TYR A 166 -10.97 -9.10 3.23
C TYR A 166 -11.70 -10.07 4.13
N LYS A 167 -13.03 -10.20 3.96
CA LYS A 167 -13.91 -10.88 4.92
C LYS A 167 -13.72 -10.27 6.33
N LYS A 168 -13.20 -10.97 7.30
CA LYS A 168 -13.01 -10.48 8.68
C LYS A 168 -11.53 -10.27 9.05
N LYS A 169 -10.61 -10.29 8.07
CA LYS A 169 -9.15 -10.17 8.29
C LYS A 169 -8.58 -9.02 7.47
N TYR A 170 -7.58 -8.34 8.00
CA TYR A 170 -6.82 -7.36 7.21
C TYR A 170 -6.21 -8.00 5.97
N CYS A 171 -6.27 -7.30 4.83
CA CYS A 171 -5.79 -7.80 3.54
C CYS A 171 -4.31 -8.25 3.56
N HIS A 172 -3.52 -7.63 4.42
CA HIS A 172 -2.09 -7.93 4.59
C HIS A 172 -1.78 -9.36 5.09
N ASN A 173 -2.81 -10.11 5.53
CA ASN A 173 -2.65 -11.48 6.06
C ASN A 173 -2.76 -12.61 5.02
N PHE A 174 -3.07 -12.27 3.77
CA PHE A 174 -3.39 -13.29 2.75
C PHE A 174 -2.22 -13.65 1.85
N THR A 175 -1.15 -12.88 1.86
CA THR A 175 -0.06 -12.94 0.87
C THR A 175 1.27 -13.35 1.47
N SER A 176 2.24 -13.67 0.64
CA SER A 176 3.61 -13.99 1.08
C SER A 176 4.29 -12.78 1.72
N ILE A 177 4.15 -11.64 1.06
CA ILE A 177 4.57 -10.31 1.54
C ILE A 177 3.47 -9.33 1.13
N SER A 178 3.14 -8.40 2.00
CA SER A 178 2.30 -7.25 1.66
C SER A 178 3.09 -5.97 1.83
N CYS A 179 2.92 -5.04 0.90
CA CYS A 179 3.58 -3.74 0.87
C CYS A 179 2.57 -2.64 1.11
N THR A 180 3.01 -1.51 1.66
CA THR A 180 2.20 -0.31 1.75
C THR A 180 3.05 0.94 1.56
N SER A 181 2.39 2.04 1.22
CA SER A 181 2.95 3.38 1.17
C SER A 181 2.38 4.22 2.29
N PHE A 182 3.23 5.03 2.90
CA PHE A 182 2.86 6.08 3.82
C PHE A 182 3.09 7.48 3.22
N PHE A 183 3.04 7.61 1.88
CA PHE A 183 3.03 8.92 1.23
C PHE A 183 1.97 9.82 1.87
N PRO A 184 2.18 11.15 2.01
CA PRO A 184 1.31 12.02 2.82
C PRO A 184 -0.18 11.92 2.55
N ALA A 185 -0.59 11.71 1.30
CA ALA A 185 -2.00 11.59 0.91
C ALA A 185 -2.65 10.23 1.22
N LYS A 186 -1.88 9.24 1.70
CA LYS A 186 -2.42 7.92 2.04
C LYS A 186 -3.23 7.95 3.32
N VAL A 187 -4.11 6.95 3.50
CA VAL A 187 -4.98 6.83 4.68
C VAL A 187 -4.18 6.85 5.99
N LEU A 188 -3.01 6.19 6.01
CA LEU A 188 -1.99 6.36 7.04
C LEU A 188 -0.77 6.99 6.38
N GLY A 189 -0.76 8.31 6.22
CA GLY A 189 0.32 9.05 5.56
C GLY A 189 1.31 9.67 6.56
N SER A 190 2.61 9.64 6.24
CA SER A 190 3.67 10.41 6.90
C SER A 190 3.68 11.88 6.43
N TYR A 191 4.71 12.64 6.79
CA TYR A 191 4.96 14.00 6.26
C TYR A 191 6.20 14.03 5.38
N GLY A 192 6.35 13.01 4.56
CA GLY A 192 7.39 12.74 3.61
C GLY A 192 7.20 11.33 3.05
N ASP A 193 8.21 10.79 2.35
CA ASP A 193 8.15 9.43 1.86
C ASP A 193 8.39 8.42 2.98
N ALA A 194 7.60 7.37 2.98
CA ALA A 194 7.74 6.20 3.83
C ALA A 194 6.88 5.04 3.30
N GLY A 195 7.20 3.83 3.73
CA GLY A 195 6.44 2.63 3.41
C GLY A 195 6.72 1.52 4.41
N ALA A 196 6.09 0.38 4.22
CA ALA A 196 6.38 -0.82 5.00
C ALA A 196 6.09 -2.11 4.23
N CYS A 197 6.82 -3.17 4.60
CA CYS A 197 6.54 -4.54 4.22
C CYS A 197 6.01 -5.34 5.41
N PHE A 198 5.07 -6.25 5.14
CA PHE A 198 4.47 -7.13 6.15
C PHE A 198 4.57 -8.58 5.72
N THR A 199 4.85 -9.48 6.65
CA THR A 199 4.84 -10.92 6.37
C THR A 199 4.62 -11.73 7.64
N ASN A 200 4.11 -12.95 7.48
CA ASN A 200 4.03 -13.93 8.56
C ASN A 200 5.17 -14.97 8.50
N LYS A 201 6.09 -14.85 7.53
CA LYS A 201 7.19 -15.79 7.29
C LYS A 201 8.52 -15.20 7.76
N LYS A 202 9.09 -15.75 8.84
CA LYS A 202 10.38 -15.30 9.42
C LYS A 202 11.50 -15.23 8.38
N LYS A 203 11.63 -16.23 7.52
CA LYS A 203 12.67 -16.29 6.48
C LYS A 203 12.60 -15.11 5.50
N LEU A 204 11.39 -14.67 5.11
CA LEU A 204 11.21 -13.50 4.25
C LEU A 204 11.52 -12.21 5.00
N TYR A 205 11.07 -12.07 6.25
CA TYR A 205 11.36 -10.91 7.08
C TYR A 205 12.86 -10.70 7.25
N GLU A 206 13.63 -11.72 7.63
CA GLU A 206 15.08 -11.63 7.80
C GLU A 206 15.80 -11.26 6.49
N LYS A 207 15.32 -11.78 5.36
CA LYS A 207 15.86 -11.41 4.05
C LYS A 207 15.56 -9.96 3.70
N MET A 208 14.31 -9.50 3.90
CA MET A 208 13.93 -8.10 3.68
C MET A 208 14.71 -7.14 4.58
N LYS A 209 14.94 -7.50 5.85
CA LYS A 209 15.72 -6.70 6.80
C LYS A 209 17.15 -6.46 6.32
N LYS A 210 17.81 -7.48 5.75
CA LYS A 210 19.14 -7.33 5.15
C LYS A 210 19.08 -6.44 3.90
N ILE A 211 18.14 -6.71 2.99
CA ILE A 211 17.98 -5.94 1.73
C ILE A 211 17.78 -4.46 2.02
N ARG A 212 16.92 -4.10 2.98
CA ARG A 212 16.66 -2.72 3.41
C ARG A 212 17.91 -1.94 3.78
N SER A 213 18.94 -2.61 4.28
CA SER A 213 20.14 -2.01 4.83
C SER A 213 21.39 -2.55 4.12
N HIS A 214 21.51 -2.28 2.82
CA HIS A 214 22.68 -2.61 1.98
C HIS A 214 23.05 -4.10 1.93
N GLY A 215 22.11 -5.00 2.20
CA GLY A 215 22.37 -6.45 2.24
C GLY A 215 23.20 -6.91 3.44
N GLN A 216 23.31 -6.06 4.46
CA GLN A 216 24.20 -6.30 5.59
C GLN A 216 23.67 -7.35 6.57
N LEU A 217 24.58 -8.23 7.04
CA LEU A 217 24.37 -9.11 8.18
C LEU A 217 24.73 -8.39 9.50
N LYS A 218 25.84 -7.64 9.49
CA LYS A 218 26.31 -6.74 10.54
C LYS A 218 26.92 -5.49 9.90
N LYS A 219 27.15 -4.44 10.66
CA LYS A 219 27.73 -3.18 10.16
C LYS A 219 28.95 -3.45 9.29
N SER A 220 28.98 -2.87 8.10
CA SER A 220 30.05 -2.98 7.10
C SER A 220 30.30 -4.38 6.53
N TYR A 221 29.40 -5.35 6.72
CA TYR A 221 29.52 -6.70 6.15
C TYR A 221 28.25 -7.11 5.40
N SER A 222 28.27 -6.90 4.08
CA SER A 222 27.15 -7.25 3.18
C SER A 222 27.32 -8.68 2.67
N VAL A 223 26.23 -9.45 2.72
CA VAL A 223 26.18 -10.87 2.31
C VAL A 223 25.24 -11.12 1.11
N ILE A 224 24.42 -10.14 0.77
CA ILE A 224 23.53 -10.15 -0.39
C ILE A 224 23.46 -8.75 -0.97
N LEU A 225 22.96 -8.63 -2.21
CA LEU A 225 22.65 -7.33 -2.78
C LEU A 225 21.52 -6.68 -1.96
N GLY A 226 21.69 -5.41 -1.62
CA GLY A 226 20.72 -4.63 -0.86
C GLY A 226 20.65 -3.17 -1.29
N LEU A 227 19.79 -2.43 -0.63
CA LEU A 227 19.45 -1.03 -0.91
C LEU A 227 19.63 -0.17 0.33
N ASN A 228 19.71 1.13 0.14
CA ASN A 228 19.43 2.09 1.19
C ASN A 228 17.94 2.41 1.20
N ALA A 229 17.14 1.51 1.77
CA ALA A 229 15.67 1.60 1.77
C ALA A 229 15.11 1.70 3.20
N ARG A 230 15.79 2.41 4.08
CA ARG A 230 15.37 2.60 5.48
C ARG A 230 14.35 3.71 5.58
N ILE A 231 13.36 3.53 6.46
CA ILE A 231 12.48 4.64 6.86
C ILE A 231 13.24 5.59 7.78
N ASP A 232 13.08 6.89 7.60
CA ASP A 232 13.62 7.89 8.50
C ASP A 232 12.86 7.89 9.83
N THR A 233 13.58 8.08 10.94
CA THR A 233 12.98 8.07 12.27
C THR A 233 11.96 9.21 12.45
N ILE A 234 12.15 10.35 11.77
CA ILE A 234 11.20 11.46 11.74
C ILE A 234 9.83 10.99 11.21
N GLN A 235 9.81 10.25 10.09
CA GLN A 235 8.56 9.73 9.53
C GLN A 235 7.92 8.68 10.43
N ALA A 236 8.74 7.88 11.12
CA ALA A 236 8.23 6.93 12.11
C ALA A 236 7.53 7.64 13.29
N CYS A 237 8.02 8.79 13.75
CA CYS A 237 7.34 9.62 14.77
C CYS A 237 5.93 10.01 14.28
N VAL A 238 5.81 10.52 13.06
CA VAL A 238 4.53 10.94 12.48
C VAL A 238 3.54 9.77 12.43
N ILE A 239 3.98 8.63 11.87
CA ILE A 239 3.11 7.47 11.68
C ILE A 239 2.70 6.86 13.02
N ASN A 240 3.59 6.85 14.03
CA ASN A 240 3.27 6.39 15.37
C ASN A 240 2.15 7.21 16.04
N GLU A 241 2.06 8.50 15.78
CA GLU A 241 0.94 9.31 16.29
C GLU A 241 -0.33 9.06 15.46
N LYS A 242 -0.23 9.02 14.14
CA LYS A 242 -1.39 8.80 13.27
C LYS A 242 -2.04 7.43 13.43
N ILE A 243 -1.28 6.37 13.71
CA ILE A 243 -1.85 5.04 13.91
C ILE A 243 -2.79 4.96 15.13
N LYS A 244 -2.61 5.85 16.11
CA LYS A 244 -3.50 5.92 17.30
C LYS A 244 -4.92 6.33 16.91
N ILE A 245 -5.08 7.15 15.88
CA ILE A 245 -6.36 7.70 15.42
C ILE A 245 -6.90 7.05 14.14
N ILE A 246 -6.16 6.13 13.52
CA ILE A 246 -6.46 5.57 12.18
C ILE A 246 -7.86 4.96 12.08
N LYS A 247 -8.35 4.30 13.13
CA LYS A 247 -9.70 3.71 13.13
C LYS A 247 -10.80 4.78 13.01
N LYS A 248 -10.61 5.93 13.68
CA LYS A 248 -11.51 7.09 13.59
C LYS A 248 -11.47 7.67 12.17
N GLU A 249 -10.27 7.83 11.61
CA GLU A 249 -10.08 8.33 10.26
C GLU A 249 -10.75 7.45 9.20
N ILE A 250 -10.55 6.13 9.25
CA ILE A 250 -11.19 5.18 8.33
C ILE A 250 -12.72 5.25 8.46
N ARG A 251 -13.25 5.32 9.69
CA ARG A 251 -14.69 5.46 9.90
C ARG A 251 -15.22 6.75 9.26
N ARG A 252 -14.53 7.87 9.44
CA ARG A 252 -14.93 9.15 8.85
C ARG A 252 -14.91 9.11 7.33
N ARG A 253 -13.87 8.53 6.72
CA ARG A 253 -13.78 8.32 5.27
C ARG A 253 -14.94 7.48 4.74
N SER A 254 -15.28 6.37 5.42
CA SER A 254 -16.45 5.53 5.05
C SER A 254 -17.76 6.30 5.13
N GLN A 255 -17.95 7.18 6.14
CA GLN A 255 -19.13 8.05 6.23
C GLN A 255 -19.21 9.02 5.05
N ILE A 256 -18.09 9.64 4.66
CA ILE A 256 -18.02 10.56 3.50
C ILE A 256 -18.35 9.80 2.20
N LEU A 257 -17.80 8.60 1.99
CA LEU A 257 -18.13 7.78 0.82
C LEU A 257 -19.63 7.46 0.76
N ASN A 258 -20.24 7.11 1.89
CA ASN A 258 -21.68 6.83 1.93
C ASN A 258 -22.52 8.06 1.57
N ILE A 259 -22.08 9.28 1.93
CA ILE A 259 -22.74 10.52 1.51
C ILE A 259 -22.65 10.65 -0.03
N TYR A 260 -21.44 10.50 -0.61
CA TYR A 260 -21.27 10.54 -2.06
C TYR A 260 -22.17 9.51 -2.76
N PHE A 261 -22.18 8.26 -2.31
CA PHE A 261 -23.02 7.23 -2.90
C PHE A 261 -24.49 7.59 -2.83
N LYS A 262 -24.98 8.07 -1.69
CA LYS A 262 -26.38 8.46 -1.51
C LYS A 262 -26.78 9.61 -2.43
N GLU A 263 -25.99 10.69 -2.41
CA GLU A 263 -26.32 11.93 -3.13
C GLU A 263 -26.17 11.80 -4.66
N LEU A 264 -25.25 10.96 -5.14
CA LEU A 264 -24.95 10.82 -6.57
C LEU A 264 -25.57 9.57 -7.21
N SER A 265 -26.20 8.68 -6.46
CA SER A 265 -26.78 7.42 -6.97
C SER A 265 -27.87 7.60 -8.01
N ASN A 266 -28.60 8.72 -7.98
CA ASN A 266 -29.69 9.03 -8.89
C ASN A 266 -29.22 9.66 -10.23
N ILE A 267 -27.91 9.95 -10.37
CA ILE A 267 -27.33 10.55 -11.57
C ILE A 267 -26.90 9.42 -12.51
N LYS A 268 -27.67 9.17 -13.57
CA LYS A 268 -27.46 8.05 -14.52
C LYS A 268 -26.08 8.06 -15.20
N GLU A 269 -25.49 9.23 -15.36
CA GLU A 269 -24.20 9.44 -16.00
C GLU A 269 -22.99 9.14 -15.11
N ILE A 270 -23.25 8.88 -13.81
CA ILE A 270 -22.21 8.57 -12.81
C ILE A 270 -22.32 7.10 -12.42
N LEU A 271 -21.26 6.35 -12.66
CA LEU A 271 -21.15 4.96 -12.18
C LEU A 271 -20.04 4.90 -11.12
N PHE A 272 -20.36 4.30 -9.98
CA PHE A 272 -19.36 4.04 -8.94
C PHE A 272 -18.68 2.68 -9.16
N LEU A 273 -17.38 2.60 -8.88
CA LEU A 273 -16.74 1.29 -8.72
C LEU A 273 -17.36 0.57 -7.52
N LYS A 274 -17.82 -0.66 -7.74
CA LYS A 274 -18.48 -1.46 -6.69
C LYS A 274 -17.44 -2.00 -5.70
N GLU A 275 -17.72 -1.84 -4.43
CA GLU A 275 -17.00 -2.58 -3.39
C GLU A 275 -17.44 -4.05 -3.42
N ASN A 276 -16.47 -4.97 -3.44
CA ASN A 276 -16.78 -6.39 -3.42
C ASN A 276 -17.38 -6.81 -2.07
N SER A 277 -18.35 -7.72 -2.05
CA SER A 277 -19.06 -8.16 -0.84
C SER A 277 -18.15 -8.76 0.25
N TYR A 278 -16.98 -9.27 -0.13
CA TYR A 278 -15.97 -9.77 0.78
C TYR A 278 -14.97 -8.69 1.25
N CYS A 279 -15.06 -7.49 0.71
CA CYS A 279 -14.22 -6.35 1.03
C CYS A 279 -14.92 -5.41 1.99
N LYS A 280 -14.15 -4.82 2.92
CA LYS A 280 -14.51 -3.60 3.61
C LYS A 280 -13.38 -2.60 3.38
N SER A 281 -13.63 -1.65 2.48
CA SER A 281 -12.66 -0.64 2.09
C SER A 281 -12.28 0.27 3.24
N ASN A 282 -11.05 0.78 3.20
CA ASN A 282 -10.57 1.82 4.11
C ASN A 282 -11.05 3.24 3.76
N GLY A 283 -11.87 3.38 2.70
CA GLY A 283 -12.34 4.68 2.25
C GLY A 283 -11.25 5.55 1.62
N SER A 284 -10.28 4.95 0.95
CA SER A 284 -9.14 5.67 0.34
C SER A 284 -9.59 6.74 -0.65
N SER A 285 -10.53 6.42 -1.55
CA SER A 285 -10.98 7.33 -2.60
C SER A 285 -12.43 7.07 -3.00
N ALA A 286 -13.18 8.13 -3.32
CA ALA A 286 -14.46 8.05 -4.03
C ALA A 286 -14.17 8.03 -5.53
N VAL A 287 -14.37 6.88 -6.17
CA VAL A 287 -14.09 6.71 -7.60
C VAL A 287 -15.37 6.59 -8.38
N ILE A 288 -15.50 7.43 -9.40
CA ILE A 288 -16.61 7.44 -10.32
C ILE A 288 -16.15 7.25 -11.77
N LEU A 289 -16.95 6.61 -12.57
CA LEU A 289 -16.78 6.49 -14.00
C LEU A 289 -17.74 7.45 -14.69
N VAL A 290 -17.23 8.27 -15.59
CA VAL A 290 -17.99 9.25 -16.36
C VAL A 290 -17.59 9.20 -17.83
N LYS A 291 -18.50 9.48 -18.76
CA LYS A 291 -18.24 9.41 -20.21
C LYS A 291 -17.14 10.38 -20.66
N ASN A 292 -17.09 11.60 -20.13
CA ASN A 292 -16.12 12.64 -20.52
C ASN A 292 -15.35 13.15 -19.30
N LYS A 293 -14.34 12.40 -18.89
CA LYS A 293 -13.49 12.69 -17.73
C LYS A 293 -12.92 14.11 -17.77
N ASN A 294 -12.32 14.51 -18.90
CA ASN A 294 -11.60 15.78 -18.98
C ASN A 294 -12.55 16.99 -18.84
N LYS A 295 -13.71 16.92 -19.47
CA LYS A 295 -14.76 17.98 -19.35
C LYS A 295 -15.27 18.07 -17.93
N PHE A 296 -15.52 16.91 -17.30
CA PHE A 296 -16.02 16.82 -15.93
C PHE A 296 -15.00 17.36 -14.91
N GLN A 297 -13.72 16.99 -15.02
CA GLN A 297 -12.66 17.51 -14.16
C GLN A 297 -12.49 19.02 -14.30
N LYS A 298 -12.52 19.54 -15.54
CA LYS A 298 -12.47 20.98 -15.79
C LYS A 298 -13.61 21.74 -15.11
N TYR A 299 -14.82 21.21 -15.20
CA TYR A 299 -16.01 21.78 -14.56
C TYR A 299 -15.88 21.79 -13.03
N LEU A 300 -15.51 20.64 -12.42
CA LEU A 300 -15.32 20.56 -10.98
C LEU A 300 -14.25 21.54 -10.48
N LYS A 301 -13.15 21.68 -11.22
CA LYS A 301 -12.10 22.66 -10.90
C LYS A 301 -12.63 24.09 -10.92
N GLN A 302 -13.49 24.45 -11.88
CA GLN A 302 -14.16 25.78 -11.94
C GLN A 302 -15.08 25.98 -10.73
N CYS A 303 -15.73 24.93 -10.24
CA CYS A 303 -16.55 24.95 -9.03
C CYS A 303 -15.70 24.91 -7.73
N GLY A 304 -14.37 24.92 -7.82
CA GLY A 304 -13.48 24.89 -6.67
C GLY A 304 -13.29 23.49 -6.04
N VAL A 305 -13.63 22.42 -6.76
CA VAL A 305 -13.45 21.04 -6.32
C VAL A 305 -12.22 20.43 -6.99
N GLU A 306 -11.25 20.00 -6.19
CA GLU A 306 -10.06 19.28 -6.67
C GLU A 306 -10.40 17.78 -6.90
N THR A 307 -9.90 17.19 -8.02
CA THR A 307 -10.14 15.78 -8.40
C THR A 307 -8.86 15.11 -8.90
#